data_40d173a93adfaed3dac3c9ed3d4f072f
#
_entry.id   40d173a93adfaed3dac3c9ed3d4f072f
#
_cell.length_a   1.000
_cell.length_b   1.000
_cell.length_c   1.000
_cell.angle_alpha   90.00
_cell.angle_beta   90.00
_cell.angle_gamma   90.00
#
_symmetry.space_group_name_H-M   'P 1'
#
loop_
_entity.id
_entity.type
_entity.pdbx_description
1 polymer ?
#
loop_
_entity_poly.entity_id
_entity_poly.type
_entity_poly.pdbx_seq_one_letter_code
_entity_poly.pdbx_strand_id
1 'polypeptide(L)'
;PDPFAESAALPVKSTASELVQRLGGIAEETSFSGGRGHSAEEGTAYHAFLQYADLGGEAEAELARMRREGLLSEEQFALLDADRLNAILSLPVLRGLRGKRVLREQTFLVQLTAREAGLADTDDRIVFQGAVDLLAETEEGWLLVDYKLSSHSDEQLRRDYAPQIALYKKAVAAAMRVSEHTVRARILN
;
A
#
# COMPACT_ATOMS: atom_id res chain seq x y z
N PRO A 1 -35.82 7.13 -17.19
CA PRO A 1 -34.43 7.05 -16.73
C PRO A 1 -33.67 6.18 -17.75
N ASP A 2 -32.50 6.65 -18.13
CA ASP A 2 -31.61 5.94 -19.04
C ASP A 2 -31.09 4.68 -18.31
N PRO A 3 -31.37 3.44 -18.81
CA PRO A 3 -30.95 2.22 -18.17
C PRO A 3 -29.41 2.04 -18.18
N PHE A 4 -28.68 2.83 -18.98
CA PHE A 4 -27.21 2.78 -19.11
C PHE A 4 -26.51 3.97 -18.43
N ALA A 5 -27.23 4.83 -17.70
CA ALA A 5 -26.65 6.02 -17.08
C ALA A 5 -25.53 5.68 -16.09
N GLU A 6 -25.68 4.61 -15.33
CA GLU A 6 -24.64 4.16 -14.38
C GLU A 6 -23.40 3.61 -15.12
N SER A 7 -23.60 2.78 -16.14
CA SER A 7 -22.51 2.25 -16.96
C SER A 7 -21.74 3.36 -17.71
N ALA A 8 -22.44 4.36 -18.22
CA ALA A 8 -21.82 5.48 -18.94
C ALA A 8 -20.91 6.36 -18.04
N ALA A 9 -21.15 6.34 -16.73
CA ALA A 9 -20.35 7.10 -15.75
C ALA A 9 -19.12 6.33 -15.23
N LEU A 10 -18.97 5.05 -15.58
CA LEU A 10 -17.88 4.22 -15.12
C LEU A 10 -16.59 4.46 -15.93
N PRO A 11 -15.42 4.51 -15.26
CA PRO A 11 -14.15 4.57 -15.97
C PRO A 11 -13.81 3.22 -16.59
N VAL A 12 -13.29 3.23 -17.80
CA VAL A 12 -12.78 2.01 -18.46
C VAL A 12 -11.49 1.54 -17.78
N LYS A 13 -10.69 2.48 -17.32
CA LYS A 13 -9.43 2.26 -16.58
C LYS A 13 -9.33 3.28 -15.47
N SER A 14 -8.89 2.84 -14.29
CA SER A 14 -8.67 3.72 -13.13
C SER A 14 -7.43 3.31 -12.35
N THR A 15 -6.81 4.30 -11.73
CA THR A 15 -5.79 4.09 -10.70
C THR A 15 -6.44 3.75 -9.36
N ALA A 16 -5.63 3.22 -8.44
CA ALA A 16 -6.05 2.97 -7.06
C ALA A 16 -6.61 4.26 -6.40
N SER A 17 -5.87 5.36 -6.54
CA SER A 17 -6.25 6.66 -5.95
C SER A 17 -7.59 7.16 -6.47
N GLU A 18 -7.83 7.10 -7.79
CA GLU A 18 -9.10 7.53 -8.39
C GLU A 18 -10.29 6.70 -7.90
N LEU A 19 -10.13 5.37 -7.80
CA LEU A 19 -11.19 4.50 -7.31
C LEU A 19 -11.46 4.70 -5.83
N VAL A 20 -10.41 4.86 -5.02
CA VAL A 20 -10.54 5.13 -3.59
C VAL A 20 -11.27 6.44 -3.34
N GLN A 21 -10.97 7.50 -4.11
CA GLN A 21 -11.71 8.77 -4.04
C GLN A 21 -13.20 8.61 -4.39
N ARG A 22 -13.52 7.84 -5.43
CA ARG A 22 -14.93 7.56 -5.80
C ARG A 22 -15.68 6.78 -4.73
N LEU A 23 -14.98 5.93 -3.98
CA LEU A 23 -15.54 5.17 -2.85
C LEU A 23 -15.61 6.00 -1.55
N GLY A 24 -15.26 7.29 -1.60
CA GLY A 24 -15.26 8.18 -0.42
C GLY A 24 -14.08 7.96 0.53
N GLY A 25 -13.04 7.26 0.07
CA GLY A 25 -11.80 7.06 0.81
C GLY A 25 -10.79 8.19 0.60
N ILE A 26 -9.74 8.19 1.40
CA ILE A 26 -8.60 9.11 1.27
C ILE A 26 -7.61 8.50 0.28
N ALA A 27 -7.33 9.20 -0.82
CA ALA A 27 -6.30 8.79 -1.77
C ALA A 27 -4.90 9.14 -1.23
N GLU A 28 -3.88 8.38 -1.63
CA GLU A 28 -2.50 8.57 -1.16
C GLU A 28 -1.96 9.98 -1.35
N GLU A 29 -2.26 10.63 -2.47
CA GLU A 29 -1.82 12.01 -2.76
C GLU A 29 -2.33 13.03 -1.74
N THR A 30 -3.43 12.75 -1.03
CA THR A 30 -4.00 13.64 -0.01
C THR A 30 -3.58 13.28 1.41
N SER A 31 -3.05 12.09 1.66
CA SER A 31 -2.70 11.63 3.00
C SER A 31 -1.48 12.33 3.61
N PHE A 32 -0.64 12.98 2.78
CA PHE A 32 0.51 13.76 3.26
C PHE A 32 0.21 15.23 3.56
N SER A 33 -1.03 15.70 3.32
CA SER A 33 -1.35 17.13 3.38
C SER A 33 -2.03 17.63 4.67
N GLY A 34 -2.14 16.83 5.73
CA GLY A 34 -3.05 17.17 6.83
C GLY A 34 -2.54 17.12 8.27
N GLY A 35 -1.30 16.80 8.54
CA GLY A 35 -0.81 16.71 9.93
C GLY A 35 0.49 17.49 10.14
N ARG A 36 0.59 18.27 11.23
CA ARG A 36 1.85 18.84 11.71
C ARG A 36 2.80 17.68 12.04
N GLY A 37 3.75 17.34 11.15
CA GLY A 37 4.78 16.39 11.51
C GLY A 37 5.58 15.78 10.38
N HIS A 38 4.98 15.45 9.23
CA HIS A 38 5.72 14.75 8.16
C HIS A 38 5.37 15.32 6.79
N SER A 39 6.41 15.51 5.95
CA SER A 39 6.22 15.96 4.57
C SER A 39 5.98 14.79 3.62
N ALA A 40 5.47 15.07 2.42
CA ALA A 40 5.34 14.07 1.37
C ALA A 40 6.70 13.47 0.98
N GLU A 41 7.76 14.30 0.99
CA GLU A 41 9.13 13.87 0.71
C GLU A 41 9.63 12.90 1.79
N GLU A 42 9.32 13.16 3.08
CA GLU A 42 9.68 12.26 4.17
C GLU A 42 9.00 10.90 3.99
N GLY A 43 7.69 10.87 3.74
CA GLY A 43 6.97 9.62 3.43
C GLY A 43 7.60 8.85 2.27
N THR A 44 7.92 9.53 1.17
CA THR A 44 8.59 8.93 0.01
C THR A 44 9.96 8.35 0.38
N ALA A 45 10.73 9.01 1.23
CA ALA A 45 12.04 8.51 1.68
C ALA A 45 11.90 7.22 2.52
N TYR A 46 10.92 7.16 3.45
CA TYR A 46 10.64 5.95 4.24
C TYR A 46 10.17 4.79 3.37
N HIS A 47 9.28 5.02 2.39
CA HIS A 47 8.87 4.00 1.42
C HIS A 47 10.07 3.48 0.63
N ALA A 48 10.92 4.38 0.11
CA ALA A 48 12.12 4.01 -0.64
C ALA A 48 13.11 3.20 0.23
N PHE A 49 13.29 3.56 1.51
CA PHE A 49 14.08 2.75 2.43
C PHE A 49 13.48 1.33 2.60
N LEU A 50 12.19 1.25 2.91
CA LEU A 50 11.51 -0.02 3.15
C LEU A 50 11.44 -0.90 1.90
N GLN A 51 11.49 -0.30 0.72
CA GLN A 51 11.58 -1.03 -0.55
C GLN A 51 12.86 -1.88 -0.64
N TYR A 52 13.97 -1.40 -0.10
CA TYR A 52 15.27 -2.06 -0.23
C TYR A 52 15.79 -2.71 1.05
N ALA A 53 15.26 -2.36 2.23
CA ALA A 53 15.76 -2.84 3.52
C ALA A 53 15.62 -4.34 3.71
N ASP A 54 16.60 -5.00 4.30
CA ASP A 54 16.41 -6.31 4.90
C ASP A 54 15.50 -6.16 6.12
N LEU A 55 14.33 -6.80 6.09
CA LEU A 55 13.33 -6.74 7.18
C LEU A 55 13.84 -7.32 8.51
N GLY A 56 15.04 -7.85 8.51
CA GLY A 56 15.71 -8.39 9.69
C GLY A 56 16.99 -7.67 10.05
N GLY A 57 17.37 -6.64 9.28
CA GLY A 57 18.57 -5.84 9.50
C GLY A 57 18.37 -4.77 10.58
N GLU A 58 19.47 -4.11 10.91
CA GLU A 58 19.50 -2.89 11.74
C GLU A 58 19.54 -1.67 10.81
N ALA A 59 18.83 -0.60 11.16
CA ALA A 59 18.65 0.55 10.28
C ALA A 59 19.97 1.18 9.84
N GLU A 60 20.93 1.34 10.75
CA GLU A 60 22.23 1.95 10.46
C GLU A 60 23.03 1.12 9.45
N ALA A 61 23.00 -0.22 9.59
CA ALA A 61 23.67 -1.13 8.67
C ALA A 61 23.05 -1.08 7.28
N GLU A 62 21.71 -1.03 7.22
CA GLU A 62 20.94 -0.93 5.98
C GLU A 62 21.17 0.44 5.30
N LEU A 63 21.14 1.55 6.04
CA LEU A 63 21.45 2.88 5.51
C LEU A 63 22.86 2.95 4.94
N ALA A 64 23.86 2.37 5.66
CA ALA A 64 25.23 2.31 5.18
C ALA A 64 25.35 1.45 3.91
N ARG A 65 24.62 0.34 3.83
CA ARG A 65 24.55 -0.50 2.63
C ARG A 65 23.94 0.25 1.47
N MET A 66 22.77 0.87 1.66
CA MET A 66 22.04 1.59 0.62
C MET A 66 22.84 2.77 0.08
N ARG A 67 23.58 3.49 0.95
CA ARG A 67 24.48 4.57 0.52
C ARG A 67 25.61 4.05 -0.36
N ARG A 68 26.22 2.92 0.02
CA ARG A 68 27.28 2.26 -0.74
C ARG A 68 26.81 1.77 -2.11
N GLU A 69 25.56 1.31 -2.16
CA GLU A 69 24.92 0.76 -3.37
C GLU A 69 24.21 1.83 -4.21
N GLY A 70 24.10 3.06 -3.72
CA GLY A 70 23.45 4.18 -4.44
C GLY A 70 21.94 3.99 -4.61
N LEU A 71 21.26 3.35 -3.63
CA LEU A 71 19.84 3.01 -3.73
C LEU A 71 18.92 4.16 -3.35
N LEU A 72 19.41 5.12 -2.58
CA LEU A 72 18.70 6.32 -2.16
C LEU A 72 19.51 7.57 -2.51
N SER A 73 18.84 8.70 -2.71
CA SER A 73 19.51 9.98 -2.88
C SER A 73 19.96 10.57 -1.53
N GLU A 74 20.90 11.52 -1.54
CA GLU A 74 21.33 12.20 -0.31
C GLU A 74 20.19 13.01 0.33
N GLU A 75 19.26 13.53 -0.47
CA GLU A 75 18.06 14.20 0.03
C GLU A 75 17.16 13.22 0.78
N GLN A 76 17.00 11.98 0.26
CA GLN A 76 16.24 10.93 0.96
C GLN A 76 16.93 10.52 2.26
N PHE A 77 18.26 10.33 2.25
CA PHE A 77 19.00 10.02 3.48
C PHE A 77 18.86 11.10 4.56
N ALA A 78 18.80 12.38 4.18
CA ALA A 78 18.63 13.48 5.11
C ALA A 78 17.27 13.51 5.81
N LEU A 79 16.27 12.84 5.26
CA LEU A 79 14.89 12.76 5.80
C LEU A 79 14.67 11.51 6.67
N LEU A 80 15.62 10.57 6.72
CA LEU A 80 15.48 9.31 7.44
C LEU A 80 16.04 9.40 8.84
N ASP A 81 15.27 8.95 9.82
CA ASP A 81 15.65 8.81 11.22
C ASP A 81 15.92 7.34 11.55
N ALA A 82 17.14 7.03 12.00
CA ALA A 82 17.57 5.65 12.24
C ALA A 82 16.80 4.99 13.40
N ASP A 83 16.50 5.73 14.47
CA ASP A 83 15.75 5.19 15.61
C ASP A 83 14.33 4.82 15.18
N ARG A 84 13.68 5.67 14.39
CA ARG A 84 12.36 5.39 13.84
C ARG A 84 12.38 4.21 12.87
N LEU A 85 13.39 4.12 12.01
CA LEU A 85 13.55 2.97 11.11
C LEU A 85 13.76 1.67 11.90
N ASN A 86 14.57 1.68 12.98
CA ASN A 86 14.73 0.53 13.87
C ASN A 86 13.41 0.14 14.55
N ALA A 87 12.61 1.13 14.97
CA ALA A 87 11.28 0.86 15.52
C ALA A 87 10.38 0.16 14.51
N ILE A 88 10.34 0.63 13.25
CA ILE A 88 9.57 0.03 12.17
C ILE A 88 10.07 -1.40 11.87
N LEU A 89 11.36 -1.60 11.64
CA LEU A 89 11.95 -2.93 11.36
C LEU A 89 11.75 -3.91 12.53
N SER A 90 11.58 -3.41 13.75
CA SER A 90 11.32 -4.21 14.95
C SER A 90 9.88 -4.65 15.10
N LEU A 91 8.94 -4.13 14.30
CA LEU A 91 7.54 -4.53 14.35
C LEU A 91 7.40 -6.05 14.18
N PRO A 92 6.61 -6.73 15.01
CA PRO A 92 6.46 -8.19 14.96
C PRO A 92 6.01 -8.70 13.59
N VAL A 93 5.20 -7.92 12.87
CA VAL A 93 4.71 -8.27 11.54
C VAL A 93 5.86 -8.33 10.53
N LEU A 94 6.79 -7.36 10.54
CA LEU A 94 7.94 -7.35 9.63
C LEU A 94 8.99 -8.39 10.03
N ARG A 95 9.25 -8.54 11.32
CA ARG A 95 10.14 -9.61 11.83
C ARG A 95 9.65 -11.00 11.45
N GLY A 96 8.34 -11.23 11.46
CA GLY A 96 7.72 -12.49 11.05
C GLY A 96 7.85 -12.79 9.55
N LEU A 97 8.28 -11.83 8.74
CA LEU A 97 8.50 -11.99 7.31
C LEU A 97 9.96 -12.31 6.95
N ARG A 98 10.86 -12.34 7.92
CA ARG A 98 12.26 -12.69 7.70
C ARG A 98 12.37 -14.08 7.05
N GLY A 99 13.06 -14.16 5.93
CA GLY A 99 13.25 -15.41 5.17
C GLY A 99 12.04 -15.91 4.40
N LYS A 100 10.92 -15.18 4.42
CA LYS A 100 9.72 -15.48 3.60
C LYS A 100 9.84 -14.83 2.22
N ARG A 101 9.05 -15.36 1.28
CA ARG A 101 8.90 -14.72 -0.03
C ARG A 101 8.18 -13.40 0.13
N VAL A 102 8.85 -12.31 -0.19
CA VAL A 102 8.32 -10.95 -0.10
C VAL A 102 8.47 -10.27 -1.47
N LEU A 103 7.38 -9.70 -1.95
CA LEU A 103 7.34 -8.82 -3.12
C LEU A 103 7.17 -7.39 -2.61
N ARG A 104 7.93 -6.44 -3.16
CA ARG A 104 7.91 -5.03 -2.74
C ARG A 104 7.59 -4.15 -3.92
N GLU A 105 6.88 -3.06 -3.68
CA GLU A 105 6.39 -2.17 -4.73
C GLU A 105 5.74 -2.98 -5.88
N GLN A 106 4.97 -4.00 -5.47
CA GLN A 106 4.39 -4.93 -6.45
C GLN A 106 3.25 -4.25 -7.18
N THR A 107 3.52 -3.87 -8.42
CA THR A 107 2.48 -3.35 -9.31
C THR A 107 1.50 -4.46 -9.73
N PHE A 108 0.25 -4.10 -9.88
CA PHE A 108 -0.78 -4.98 -10.42
C PHE A 108 -1.64 -4.26 -11.45
N LEU A 109 -2.16 -5.05 -12.38
CA LEU A 109 -3.18 -4.64 -13.33
C LEU A 109 -4.21 -5.77 -13.35
N VAL A 110 -5.40 -5.50 -12.84
CA VAL A 110 -6.48 -6.49 -12.77
C VAL A 110 -7.75 -5.94 -13.37
N GLN A 111 -8.61 -6.82 -13.81
CA GLN A 111 -9.94 -6.47 -14.26
C GLN A 111 -10.94 -6.89 -13.18
N LEU A 112 -11.74 -5.93 -12.72
CA LEU A 112 -12.83 -6.13 -11.77
C LEU A 112 -14.14 -5.72 -12.43
N THR A 113 -15.27 -6.27 -11.98
CA THR A 113 -16.57 -5.69 -12.29
C THR A 113 -16.81 -4.44 -11.43
N ALA A 114 -17.69 -3.55 -11.87
CA ALA A 114 -18.09 -2.38 -11.09
C ALA A 114 -18.69 -2.78 -9.73
N ARG A 115 -19.42 -3.90 -9.69
CA ARG A 115 -19.95 -4.49 -8.45
C ARG A 115 -18.84 -4.98 -7.52
N GLU A 116 -17.83 -5.69 -8.02
CA GLU A 116 -16.67 -6.12 -7.23
C GLU A 116 -15.89 -4.95 -6.71
N ALA A 117 -15.74 -3.89 -7.49
CA ALA A 117 -15.09 -2.65 -7.08
C ALA A 117 -15.93 -1.79 -6.10
N GLY A 118 -17.23 -2.09 -5.95
CA GLY A 118 -18.13 -1.32 -5.09
C GLY A 118 -18.58 0.02 -5.68
N LEU A 119 -18.45 0.20 -7.00
CA LEU A 119 -18.76 1.46 -7.69
C LEU A 119 -20.20 1.55 -8.18
N ALA A 120 -20.75 0.44 -8.67
CA ALA A 120 -22.13 0.33 -9.15
C ALA A 120 -22.57 -1.13 -9.13
N ASP A 121 -23.89 -1.35 -9.13
CA ASP A 121 -24.46 -2.73 -9.15
C ASP A 121 -24.58 -3.27 -10.59
N THR A 122 -23.48 -3.22 -11.33
CA THR A 122 -23.39 -3.72 -12.70
C THR A 122 -22.19 -4.65 -12.86
N ASP A 123 -22.23 -5.50 -13.92
CA ASP A 123 -21.12 -6.39 -14.28
C ASP A 123 -20.18 -5.76 -15.31
N ASP A 124 -20.29 -4.45 -15.54
CA ASP A 124 -19.37 -3.69 -16.38
C ASP A 124 -17.94 -3.82 -15.84
N ARG A 125 -17.01 -4.05 -16.76
CA ARG A 125 -15.63 -4.30 -16.40
C ARG A 125 -14.80 -3.04 -16.39
N ILE A 126 -14.06 -2.86 -15.33
CA ILE A 126 -13.06 -1.79 -15.19
C ILE A 126 -11.67 -2.40 -15.03
N VAL A 127 -10.69 -1.76 -15.63
CA VAL A 127 -9.29 -2.09 -15.42
C VAL A 127 -8.77 -1.28 -14.24
N PHE A 128 -8.34 -1.97 -13.21
CA PHE A 128 -7.80 -1.39 -11.99
C PHE A 128 -6.29 -1.62 -11.93
N GLN A 129 -5.52 -0.55 -11.74
CA GLN A 129 -4.07 -0.60 -11.58
C GLN A 129 -3.64 0.06 -10.28
N GLY A 130 -2.58 -0.46 -9.69
CA GLY A 130 -1.97 0.08 -8.49
C GLY A 130 -0.66 -0.62 -8.15
N ALA A 131 -0.11 -0.26 -7.01
CA ALA A 131 1.02 -0.94 -6.40
C ALA A 131 0.71 -1.22 -4.93
N VAL A 132 1.23 -2.30 -4.40
CA VAL A 132 1.24 -2.59 -2.96
C VAL A 132 2.67 -2.49 -2.46
N ASP A 133 2.87 -1.83 -1.34
CA ASP A 133 4.21 -1.56 -0.79
C ASP A 133 4.94 -2.86 -0.48
N LEU A 134 4.23 -3.80 0.17
CA LEU A 134 4.76 -5.10 0.48
C LEU A 134 3.67 -6.18 0.42
N LEU A 135 3.99 -7.27 -0.25
CA LEU A 135 3.14 -8.46 -0.33
C LEU A 135 3.98 -9.68 0.04
N ALA A 136 3.59 -10.40 1.08
CA ALA A 136 4.30 -11.56 1.58
C ALA A 136 3.48 -12.84 1.52
N GLU A 137 4.12 -13.92 1.11
CA GLU A 137 3.54 -15.26 1.21
C GLU A 137 3.74 -15.82 2.63
N THR A 138 2.67 -16.25 3.26
CA THR A 138 2.65 -16.79 4.63
C THR A 138 1.93 -18.14 4.67
N GLU A 139 2.05 -18.86 5.77
CA GLU A 139 1.33 -20.14 5.95
C GLU A 139 -0.21 -19.99 5.92
N GLU A 140 -0.71 -18.79 6.24
CA GLU A 140 -2.13 -18.48 6.26
C GLU A 140 -2.62 -17.79 4.99
N GLY A 141 -1.81 -17.76 3.92
CA GLY A 141 -2.08 -17.08 2.67
C GLY A 141 -1.22 -15.84 2.47
N TRP A 142 -1.76 -14.82 1.79
CA TRP A 142 -1.03 -13.61 1.48
C TRP A 142 -1.24 -12.53 2.55
N LEU A 143 -0.17 -11.83 2.89
CA LEU A 143 -0.19 -10.66 3.75
C LEU A 143 0.21 -9.44 2.93
N LEU A 144 -0.72 -8.51 2.77
CA LEU A 144 -0.49 -7.18 2.23
C LEU A 144 -0.13 -6.24 3.38
N VAL A 145 0.95 -5.49 3.22
CA VAL A 145 1.35 -4.43 4.14
C VAL A 145 1.41 -3.12 3.37
N ASP A 146 0.78 -2.10 3.93
CA ASP A 146 0.72 -0.74 3.42
C ASP A 146 1.36 0.18 4.47
N TYR A 147 2.36 0.97 4.06
CA TYR A 147 3.09 1.86 4.95
C TYR A 147 2.46 3.25 4.93
N LYS A 148 2.22 3.81 6.11
CA LYS A 148 1.71 5.19 6.25
C LYS A 148 2.55 5.94 7.27
N LEU A 149 3.18 7.01 6.83
CA LEU A 149 3.84 7.93 7.73
C LEU A 149 2.84 9.00 8.15
N SER A 150 2.24 8.85 9.32
CA SER A 150 1.12 9.70 9.75
C SER A 150 1.19 10.01 11.25
N SER A 151 0.63 11.14 11.63
CA SER A 151 0.36 11.49 13.04
C SER A 151 -0.98 10.95 13.55
N HIS A 152 -1.77 10.30 12.69
CA HIS A 152 -3.05 9.72 13.08
C HIS A 152 -2.87 8.43 13.89
N SER A 153 -3.85 8.13 14.73
CA SER A 153 -3.86 6.85 15.45
C SER A 153 -4.13 5.68 14.49
N ASP A 154 -3.68 4.48 14.88
CA ASP A 154 -3.94 3.25 14.13
C ASP A 154 -5.43 3.04 13.82
N GLU A 155 -6.31 3.41 14.76
CA GLU A 155 -7.76 3.29 14.57
C GLU A 155 -8.26 4.23 13.48
N GLN A 156 -7.77 5.46 13.47
CA GLN A 156 -8.09 6.44 12.44
C GLN A 156 -7.59 5.97 11.08
N LEU A 157 -6.33 5.55 10.99
CA LEU A 157 -5.76 5.01 9.75
C LEU A 157 -6.56 3.84 9.20
N ARG A 158 -6.92 2.86 10.05
CA ARG A 158 -7.74 1.73 9.61
C ARG A 158 -9.09 2.15 9.05
N ARG A 159 -9.72 3.20 9.60
CA ARG A 159 -11.00 3.73 9.13
C ARG A 159 -10.83 4.44 7.79
N ASP A 160 -9.86 5.34 7.74
CA ASP A 160 -9.65 6.23 6.59
C ASP A 160 -9.19 5.45 5.35
N TYR A 161 -8.38 4.41 5.54
CA TYR A 161 -7.85 3.57 4.46
C TYR A 161 -8.63 2.27 4.23
N ALA A 162 -9.74 2.02 4.95
CA ALA A 162 -10.55 0.82 4.76
C ALA A 162 -10.98 0.58 3.31
N PRO A 163 -11.44 1.58 2.53
CA PRO A 163 -11.81 1.39 1.13
C PRO A 163 -10.62 0.98 0.25
N GLN A 164 -9.46 1.60 0.45
CA GLN A 164 -8.22 1.28 -0.27
C GLN A 164 -7.80 -0.16 0.01
N ILE A 165 -7.74 -0.54 1.27
CA ILE A 165 -7.34 -1.88 1.70
C ILE A 165 -8.31 -2.94 1.15
N ALA A 166 -9.62 -2.70 1.18
CA ALA A 166 -10.60 -3.62 0.62
C ALA A 166 -10.37 -3.82 -0.88
N LEU A 167 -10.13 -2.75 -1.63
CA LEU A 167 -9.89 -2.79 -3.05
C LEU A 167 -8.56 -3.52 -3.38
N TYR A 168 -7.50 -3.24 -2.61
CA TYR A 168 -6.20 -3.90 -2.78
C TYR A 168 -6.27 -5.40 -2.47
N LYS A 169 -7.02 -5.82 -1.46
CA LYS A 169 -7.25 -7.25 -1.18
C LYS A 169 -7.89 -7.96 -2.36
N LYS A 170 -8.91 -7.37 -2.98
CA LYS A 170 -9.55 -7.90 -4.19
C LYS A 170 -8.58 -7.99 -5.36
N ALA A 171 -7.79 -6.93 -5.59
CA ALA A 171 -6.80 -6.91 -6.64
C ALA A 171 -5.71 -7.97 -6.45
N VAL A 172 -5.18 -8.11 -5.23
CA VAL A 172 -4.19 -9.15 -4.89
C VAL A 172 -4.81 -10.54 -5.07
N ALA A 173 -6.03 -10.76 -4.59
CA ALA A 173 -6.73 -12.03 -4.74
C ALA A 173 -6.90 -12.42 -6.23
N ALA A 174 -7.31 -11.48 -7.07
CA ALA A 174 -7.44 -11.67 -8.51
C ALA A 174 -6.08 -11.94 -9.17
N ALA A 175 -5.05 -11.15 -8.85
CA ALA A 175 -3.71 -11.30 -9.43
C ALA A 175 -3.04 -12.63 -9.04
N MET A 176 -3.17 -13.04 -7.78
CA MET A 176 -2.60 -14.28 -7.24
C MET A 176 -3.49 -15.50 -7.48
N ARG A 177 -4.68 -15.31 -8.03
CA ARG A 177 -5.69 -16.38 -8.28
C ARG A 177 -6.04 -17.15 -7.00
N VAL A 178 -6.25 -16.44 -5.92
CA VAL A 178 -6.63 -16.97 -4.61
C VAL A 178 -7.95 -16.35 -4.15
N SER A 179 -8.54 -16.91 -3.11
CA SER A 179 -9.73 -16.33 -2.52
C SER A 179 -9.39 -15.08 -1.68
N GLU A 180 -10.26 -14.05 -1.74
CA GLU A 180 -10.03 -12.79 -1.02
C GLU A 180 -9.85 -13.00 0.50
N HIS A 181 -10.53 -13.98 1.09
CA HIS A 181 -10.40 -14.24 2.53
C HIS A 181 -9.02 -14.81 2.93
N THR A 182 -8.22 -15.29 1.97
CA THR A 182 -6.83 -15.69 2.20
C THR A 182 -5.84 -14.52 2.08
N VAL A 183 -6.33 -13.32 1.75
CA VAL A 183 -5.52 -12.09 1.71
C VAL A 183 -5.80 -11.27 2.95
N ARG A 184 -4.83 -11.21 3.84
CA ARG A 184 -4.84 -10.35 5.03
C ARG A 184 -4.15 -9.02 4.71
N ALA A 185 -4.48 -7.98 5.45
CA ALA A 185 -3.84 -6.68 5.28
C ALA A 185 -3.45 -6.06 6.62
N ARG A 186 -2.39 -5.26 6.61
CA ARG A 186 -1.92 -4.43 7.73
C ARG A 186 -1.53 -3.07 7.21
N ILE A 187 -1.94 -2.04 7.93
CA ILE A 187 -1.39 -0.70 7.78
C ILE A 187 -0.34 -0.56 8.89
N LEU A 188 0.84 -0.09 8.53
CA LEU A 188 1.92 0.21 9.46
C LEU A 188 2.18 1.71 9.47
N ASN A 189 2.32 2.28 10.68
CA ASN A 189 2.59 3.68 10.89
C ASN A 189 3.88 3.86 11.71
#